data_d5509e6cf3207c64a36330e3dcaf8515
#
_entry.id   d5509e6cf3207c64a36330e3dcaf8515
#
_cell.length_a   1.000
_cell.length_b   1.000
_cell.length_c   1.000
_cell.angle_alpha   90.00
_cell.angle_beta   90.00
_cell.angle_gamma   90.00
#
_symmetry.space_group_name_H-M   'P 1'
#
loop_
_entity.id
_entity.type
_entity.pdbx_description
1 polymer ?
#
loop_
_entity_poly.entity_id
_entity_poly.type
_entity_poly.pdbx_seq_one_letter_code
_entity_poly.pdbx_strand_id
1 'polypeptide(L)'
;MATTLRVLFTGGGSGGPTTPLLAVNEALGALGPTESRFLGTTSGPEQAMVEEAGIPFYAIPAGKLRRYFSWQNFTDPFRILAGGIIGLKHLLQFKPHVVVSAGSFVSVPVAYAARALGIPQVLLQMDVLPGLANRLMAPASSALGYYFPASERAFRRIPERKHVGPVVRNSVYQGDPERANQRFQLNPDPPVLLITGGGQGAVGLNRAIQPLLPTWQEHFQVIHLTGRGSKADL
;
A
#
# COMPACT_ATOMS: atom_id res chain seq x y z
N MET A 1 -3.85 -31.51 11.29
CA MET A 1 -3.65 -30.13 11.77
C MET A 1 -3.52 -29.24 10.53
N ALA A 2 -4.26 -28.15 10.44
CA ALA A 2 -4.12 -27.21 9.33
C ALA A 2 -2.74 -26.56 9.38
N THR A 3 -2.00 -26.58 8.27
CA THR A 3 -0.66 -25.98 8.20
C THR A 3 -0.83 -24.46 8.20
N THR A 4 -0.17 -23.78 9.14
CA THR A 4 -0.17 -22.31 9.21
C THR A 4 0.47 -21.71 7.95
N LEU A 5 -0.25 -20.86 7.23
CA LEU A 5 0.25 -20.14 6.06
C LEU A 5 1.18 -19.01 6.50
N ARG A 6 2.45 -19.06 6.10
CA ARG A 6 3.41 -17.95 6.33
C ARG A 6 3.47 -17.03 5.14
N VAL A 7 3.15 -15.77 5.36
CA VAL A 7 3.08 -14.75 4.30
C VAL A 7 4.02 -13.60 4.63
N LEU A 8 4.89 -13.25 3.70
CA LEU A 8 5.71 -12.05 3.78
C LEU A 8 5.11 -10.95 2.89
N PHE A 9 4.65 -9.89 3.51
CA PHE A 9 4.21 -8.69 2.79
C PHE A 9 5.37 -7.73 2.58
N THR A 10 5.38 -7.04 1.44
CA THR A 10 6.37 -6.00 1.19
C THR A 10 5.77 -4.87 0.36
N GLY A 11 6.00 -3.65 0.84
CA GLY A 11 5.47 -2.42 0.28
C GLY A 11 5.88 -1.23 1.12
N GLY A 12 5.51 -0.02 0.73
CA GLY A 12 5.76 1.14 1.59
C GLY A 12 6.07 2.43 0.85
N GLY A 13 6.56 3.41 1.61
CA GLY A 13 6.78 4.78 1.15
C GLY A 13 5.50 5.63 1.12
N SER A 14 4.33 5.00 1.21
CA SER A 14 3.01 5.65 1.34
C SER A 14 1.96 4.65 1.80
N GLY A 15 0.77 5.13 2.20
CA GLY A 15 -0.36 4.26 2.57
C GLY A 15 -0.98 3.49 1.39
N GLY A 16 -0.76 3.96 0.15
CA GLY A 16 -1.33 3.34 -1.06
C GLY A 16 -0.99 1.85 -1.20
N PRO A 17 0.30 1.49 -1.30
CA PRO A 17 0.71 0.08 -1.39
C PRO A 17 0.44 -0.74 -0.12
N THR A 18 0.33 -0.10 1.05
CA THR A 18 0.19 -0.78 2.34
C THR A 18 -1.25 -1.23 2.59
N THR A 19 -2.22 -0.36 2.36
CA THR A 19 -3.64 -0.63 2.65
C THR A 19 -4.17 -1.92 2.01
N PRO A 20 -3.95 -2.20 0.71
CA PRO A 20 -4.42 -3.44 0.11
C PRO A 20 -3.70 -4.69 0.64
N LEU A 21 -2.42 -4.57 1.04
CA LEU A 21 -1.71 -5.69 1.67
C LEU A 21 -2.32 -6.03 3.05
N LEU A 22 -2.72 -5.02 3.83
CA LEU A 22 -3.43 -5.24 5.08
C LEU A 22 -4.81 -5.89 4.86
N ALA A 23 -5.53 -5.50 3.81
CA ALA A 23 -6.80 -6.13 3.46
C ALA A 23 -6.62 -7.60 3.02
N VAL A 24 -5.56 -7.91 2.27
CA VAL A 24 -5.21 -9.30 1.94
C VAL A 24 -4.88 -10.09 3.20
N ASN A 25 -4.11 -9.52 4.13
CA ASN A 25 -3.81 -10.19 5.40
C ASN A 25 -5.06 -10.50 6.21
N GLU A 26 -5.98 -9.56 6.31
CA GLU A 26 -7.27 -9.73 6.98
C GLU A 26 -8.09 -10.87 6.35
N ALA A 27 -8.19 -10.88 5.02
CA ALA A 27 -8.88 -11.92 4.28
C ALA A 27 -8.25 -13.32 4.45
N LEU A 28 -6.92 -13.41 4.45
CA LEU A 28 -6.20 -14.67 4.67
C LEU A 28 -6.43 -15.20 6.09
N GLY A 29 -6.42 -14.34 7.10
CA GLY A 29 -6.73 -14.71 8.48
C GLY A 29 -8.15 -15.28 8.66
N ALA A 30 -9.12 -14.78 7.88
CA ALA A 30 -10.48 -15.33 7.87
C ALA A 30 -10.58 -16.70 7.18
N LEU A 31 -9.65 -17.05 6.29
CA LEU A 31 -9.62 -18.33 5.60
C LEU A 31 -8.90 -19.43 6.40
N GLY A 32 -8.03 -19.08 7.34
CA GLY A 32 -7.32 -20.04 8.16
C GLY A 32 -6.11 -19.48 8.91
N PRO A 33 -5.39 -20.33 9.66
CA PRO A 33 -4.24 -19.91 10.44
C PRO A 33 -3.17 -19.29 9.55
N THR A 34 -2.84 -18.02 9.80
CA THR A 34 -1.88 -17.24 9.01
C THR A 34 -0.87 -16.57 9.94
N GLU A 35 0.42 -16.70 9.63
CA GLU A 35 1.51 -15.96 10.25
C GLU A 35 2.06 -14.98 9.22
N SER A 36 2.05 -13.69 9.55
CA SER A 36 2.42 -12.63 8.63
C SER A 36 3.60 -11.81 9.15
N ARG A 37 4.45 -11.34 8.23
CA ARG A 37 5.48 -10.33 8.48
C ARG A 37 5.45 -9.28 7.39
N PHE A 38 5.88 -8.07 7.70
CA PHE A 38 5.91 -6.97 6.76
C PHE A 38 7.31 -6.37 6.64
N LEU A 39 7.82 -6.27 5.40
CA LEU A 39 9.05 -5.53 5.10
C LEU A 39 8.68 -4.21 4.42
N GLY A 40 9.04 -3.11 5.06
CA GLY A 40 8.71 -1.76 4.59
C GLY A 40 9.91 -0.81 4.61
N THR A 41 9.66 0.47 4.35
CA THR A 41 10.71 1.50 4.35
C THR A 41 11.02 1.98 5.76
N THR A 42 12.21 2.57 5.95
CA THR A 42 12.67 3.10 7.24
C THR A 42 11.97 4.40 7.67
N SER A 43 11.18 5.02 6.81
CA SER A 43 10.63 6.38 7.05
C SER A 43 9.25 6.62 6.44
N GLY A 44 8.50 5.58 6.14
CA GLY A 44 7.15 5.70 5.59
C GLY A 44 6.06 5.65 6.66
N PRO A 45 4.82 6.05 6.34
CA PRO A 45 3.67 5.94 7.23
C PRO A 45 3.21 4.49 7.43
N GLU A 46 3.74 3.56 6.65
CA GLU A 46 3.33 2.16 6.64
C GLU A 46 3.62 1.44 7.94
N GLN A 47 4.69 1.80 8.66
CA GLN A 47 5.05 1.16 9.93
C GLN A 47 3.88 1.24 10.92
N ALA A 48 3.38 2.43 11.19
CA ALA A 48 2.28 2.62 12.14
C ALA A 48 1.01 1.85 11.73
N MET A 49 0.70 1.83 10.41
CA MET A 49 -0.46 1.12 9.88
C MET A 49 -0.35 -0.40 10.04
N VAL A 50 0.85 -0.94 9.85
CA VAL A 50 1.13 -2.38 9.92
C VAL A 50 1.16 -2.85 11.38
N GLU A 51 1.78 -2.06 12.28
CA GLU A 51 1.81 -2.33 13.71
C GLU A 51 0.41 -2.24 14.34
N GLU A 52 -0.41 -1.27 13.93
CA GLU A 52 -1.83 -1.16 14.33
C GLU A 52 -2.64 -2.40 13.90
N ALA A 53 -2.28 -3.01 12.77
CA ALA A 53 -2.89 -4.26 12.30
C ALA A 53 -2.31 -5.52 12.99
N GLY A 54 -1.42 -5.38 13.98
CA GLY A 54 -0.82 -6.49 14.74
C GLY A 54 0.20 -7.30 13.94
N ILE A 55 0.72 -6.80 12.82
CA ILE A 55 1.71 -7.50 11.98
C ILE A 55 3.11 -7.04 12.36
N PRO A 56 4.06 -7.96 12.64
CA PRO A 56 5.46 -7.60 12.85
C PRO A 56 6.04 -6.87 11.65
N PHE A 57 6.54 -5.64 11.89
CA PHE A 57 7.14 -4.77 10.89
C PHE A 57 8.66 -4.77 10.99
N TYR A 58 9.33 -4.84 9.84
CA TYR A 58 10.78 -4.75 9.73
C TYR A 58 11.15 -3.72 8.66
N ALA A 59 11.85 -2.69 9.07
CA ALA A 59 12.33 -1.66 8.17
C ALA A 59 13.57 -2.14 7.40
N ILE A 60 13.55 -1.98 6.09
CA ILE A 60 14.71 -2.25 5.24
C ILE A 60 15.09 -1.01 4.43
N PRO A 61 16.40 -0.80 4.18
CA PRO A 61 16.85 0.29 3.34
C PRO A 61 16.24 0.19 1.94
N ALA A 62 15.71 1.30 1.44
CA ALA A 62 15.15 1.40 0.10
C ALA A 62 15.84 2.51 -0.68
N GLY A 63 16.27 2.24 -1.89
CA GLY A 63 16.68 3.25 -2.87
C GLY A 63 15.46 3.77 -3.63
N LYS A 64 15.47 5.05 -4.00
CA LYS A 64 14.46 5.64 -4.89
C LYS A 64 15.11 5.96 -6.23
N LEU A 65 14.67 5.32 -7.30
CA LEU A 65 15.07 5.73 -8.65
C LEU A 65 14.41 7.08 -8.99
N ARG A 66 15.14 8.16 -8.76
CA ARG A 66 14.68 9.52 -9.07
C ARG A 66 14.96 9.85 -10.53
N ARG A 67 13.98 10.48 -11.18
CA ARG A 67 14.11 10.90 -12.59
C ARG A 67 14.91 12.20 -12.76
N TYR A 68 15.37 12.81 -11.67
CA TYR A 68 16.18 14.02 -11.66
C TYR A 68 17.53 13.75 -11.01
N PHE A 69 18.54 14.56 -11.35
CA PHE A 69 19.87 14.45 -10.78
C PHE A 69 19.84 14.73 -9.28
N SER A 70 20.31 13.77 -8.49
CA SER A 70 20.44 13.88 -7.03
C SER A 70 21.68 13.11 -6.59
N TRP A 71 22.48 13.64 -5.68
CA TRP A 71 23.59 12.93 -5.06
C TRP A 71 23.17 11.58 -4.44
N GLN A 72 21.94 11.47 -4.04
CA GLN A 72 21.38 10.23 -3.50
C GLN A 72 21.29 9.12 -4.57
N ASN A 73 21.31 9.45 -5.86
CA ASN A 73 21.35 8.45 -6.93
C ASN A 73 22.64 7.61 -6.90
N PHE A 74 23.71 8.13 -6.31
CA PHE A 74 24.97 7.38 -6.11
C PHE A 74 24.92 6.44 -4.91
N THR A 75 24.15 6.76 -3.87
CA THR A 75 23.99 5.94 -2.67
C THR A 75 22.84 4.95 -2.77
N ASP A 76 21.86 5.20 -3.62
CA ASP A 76 20.67 4.36 -3.78
C ASP A 76 20.99 2.93 -4.26
N PRO A 77 21.95 2.65 -5.17
CA PRO A 77 22.35 1.29 -5.51
C PRO A 77 22.84 0.48 -4.30
N PHE A 78 23.63 1.10 -3.41
CA PHE A 78 24.12 0.45 -2.18
C PHE A 78 22.96 0.20 -1.21
N ARG A 79 22.00 1.10 -1.11
CA ARG A 79 20.79 0.91 -0.30
C ARG A 79 19.91 -0.21 -0.84
N ILE A 80 19.77 -0.32 -2.16
CA ILE A 80 19.03 -1.42 -2.82
C ILE A 80 19.72 -2.76 -2.52
N LEU A 81 21.04 -2.82 -2.61
CA LEU A 81 21.81 -4.03 -2.31
C LEU A 81 21.69 -4.41 -0.82
N ALA A 82 21.87 -3.44 0.08
CA ALA A 82 21.69 -3.65 1.51
C ALA A 82 20.26 -4.12 1.86
N GLY A 83 19.24 -3.49 1.25
CA GLY A 83 17.84 -3.91 1.36
C GLY A 83 17.63 -5.34 0.87
N GLY A 84 18.28 -5.73 -0.23
CA GLY A 84 18.26 -7.10 -0.76
C GLY A 84 18.86 -8.12 0.21
N ILE A 85 20.02 -7.82 0.81
CA ILE A 85 20.69 -8.70 1.78
C ILE A 85 19.84 -8.85 3.04
N ILE A 86 19.29 -7.75 3.57
CA ILE A 86 18.42 -7.79 4.74
C ILE A 86 17.12 -8.53 4.41
N GLY A 87 16.52 -8.27 3.26
CA GLY A 87 15.34 -8.98 2.77
C GLY A 87 15.60 -10.49 2.65
N LEU A 88 16.75 -10.89 2.08
CA LEU A 88 17.16 -12.29 1.98
C LEU A 88 17.29 -12.93 3.38
N LYS A 89 17.89 -12.23 4.34
CA LYS A 89 17.98 -12.71 5.74
C LYS A 89 16.59 -12.99 6.33
N HIS A 90 15.64 -12.06 6.15
CA HIS A 90 14.25 -12.26 6.62
C HIS A 90 13.56 -13.42 5.92
N LEU A 91 13.76 -13.59 4.61
CA LEU A 91 13.21 -14.73 3.87
C LEU A 91 13.75 -16.06 4.38
N LEU A 92 15.08 -16.17 4.61
CA LEU A 92 15.72 -17.37 5.13
C LEU A 92 15.28 -17.71 6.56
N GLN A 93 15.09 -16.71 7.41
CA GLN A 93 14.68 -16.90 8.81
C GLN A 93 13.18 -17.24 8.94
N PHE A 94 12.34 -16.54 8.19
CA PHE A 94 10.90 -16.71 8.27
C PHE A 94 10.39 -17.87 7.42
N LYS A 95 11.06 -18.16 6.31
CA LYS A 95 10.69 -19.19 5.34
C LYS A 95 9.22 -19.06 4.91
N PRO A 96 8.80 -17.90 4.36
CA PRO A 96 7.43 -17.70 3.94
C PRO A 96 7.07 -18.65 2.81
N HIS A 97 5.80 -19.07 2.77
CA HIS A 97 5.27 -19.86 1.66
C HIS A 97 4.99 -18.98 0.42
N VAL A 98 4.77 -17.68 0.64
CA VAL A 98 4.50 -16.70 -0.42
C VAL A 98 4.94 -15.30 0.01
N VAL A 99 5.42 -14.53 -0.96
CA VAL A 99 5.64 -13.08 -0.82
C VAL A 99 4.51 -12.36 -1.55
N VAL A 100 3.91 -11.34 -0.92
CA VAL A 100 2.87 -10.49 -1.53
C VAL A 100 3.35 -9.05 -1.55
N SER A 101 3.28 -8.41 -2.72
CA SER A 101 3.69 -7.03 -2.92
C SER A 101 2.65 -6.22 -3.68
N ALA A 102 2.43 -4.98 -3.25
CA ALA A 102 1.56 -4.03 -3.95
C ALA A 102 2.34 -2.87 -4.61
N GLY A 103 3.63 -3.08 -4.87
CA GLY A 103 4.52 -2.07 -5.42
C GLY A 103 5.47 -1.47 -4.38
N SER A 104 6.14 -0.39 -4.76
CA SER A 104 7.23 0.26 -4.03
C SER A 104 8.62 -0.28 -4.35
N PHE A 105 9.59 0.63 -4.36
CA PHE A 105 10.99 0.26 -4.64
C PHE A 105 11.63 -0.62 -3.57
N VAL A 106 11.12 -0.57 -2.34
CA VAL A 106 11.58 -1.45 -1.24
C VAL A 106 11.32 -2.92 -1.55
N SER A 107 10.26 -3.21 -2.31
CA SER A 107 9.85 -4.56 -2.65
C SER A 107 10.68 -5.20 -3.76
N VAL A 108 11.33 -4.40 -4.62
CA VAL A 108 12.09 -4.91 -5.77
C VAL A 108 13.20 -5.88 -5.36
N PRO A 109 14.14 -5.52 -4.45
CA PRO A 109 15.19 -6.45 -4.03
C PRO A 109 14.64 -7.69 -3.30
N VAL A 110 13.56 -7.54 -2.53
CA VAL A 110 12.88 -8.66 -1.86
C VAL A 110 12.29 -9.65 -2.87
N ALA A 111 11.69 -9.14 -3.94
CA ALA A 111 11.13 -9.95 -5.02
C ALA A 111 12.19 -10.83 -5.68
N TYR A 112 13.34 -10.28 -6.00
CA TYR A 112 14.43 -11.05 -6.60
C TYR A 112 15.08 -12.03 -5.61
N ALA A 113 15.20 -11.66 -4.34
CA ALA A 113 15.65 -12.58 -3.30
C ALA A 113 14.68 -13.76 -3.12
N ALA A 114 13.37 -13.50 -3.11
CA ALA A 114 12.33 -14.54 -3.05
C ALA A 114 12.42 -15.49 -4.26
N ARG A 115 12.55 -14.92 -5.48
CA ARG A 115 12.75 -15.72 -6.70
C ARG A 115 13.98 -16.61 -6.62
N ALA A 116 15.11 -16.09 -6.14
CA ALA A 116 16.36 -16.87 -5.98
C ALA A 116 16.21 -18.03 -4.99
N LEU A 117 15.33 -17.90 -4.01
CA LEU A 117 15.00 -18.95 -3.03
C LEU A 117 13.84 -19.86 -3.50
N GLY A 118 13.30 -19.67 -4.69
CA GLY A 118 12.15 -20.43 -5.18
C GLY A 118 10.83 -20.13 -4.47
N ILE A 119 10.75 -19.01 -3.73
CA ILE A 119 9.54 -18.59 -3.02
C ILE A 119 8.63 -17.84 -4.01
N PRO A 120 7.39 -18.28 -4.23
CA PRO A 120 6.48 -17.61 -5.14
C PRO A 120 6.12 -16.21 -4.68
N GLN A 121 5.98 -15.29 -5.64
CA GLN A 121 5.54 -13.93 -5.36
C GLN A 121 4.25 -13.60 -6.10
N VAL A 122 3.30 -13.03 -5.38
CA VAL A 122 2.08 -12.41 -5.90
C VAL A 122 2.28 -10.90 -5.95
N LEU A 123 2.10 -10.31 -7.12
CA LEU A 123 2.16 -8.87 -7.34
C LEU A 123 0.74 -8.31 -7.48
N LEU A 124 0.43 -7.24 -6.75
CA LEU A 124 -0.81 -6.48 -6.92
C LEU A 124 -0.54 -5.24 -7.79
N GLN A 125 -1.28 -5.10 -8.87
CA GLN A 125 -1.28 -3.93 -9.74
C GLN A 125 -2.56 -3.12 -9.53
N MET A 126 -2.44 -1.98 -8.86
CA MET A 126 -3.57 -1.16 -8.44
C MET A 126 -3.91 -0.03 -9.43
N ASP A 127 -2.94 0.41 -10.21
CA ASP A 127 -3.09 1.52 -11.14
C ASP A 127 -3.35 1.03 -12.56
N VAL A 128 -3.97 1.87 -13.38
CA VAL A 128 -4.16 1.61 -14.82
C VAL A 128 -2.81 1.50 -15.51
N LEU A 129 -1.89 2.42 -15.20
CA LEU A 129 -0.53 2.41 -15.74
C LEU A 129 0.44 1.84 -14.70
N PRO A 130 1.19 0.77 -15.06
CA PRO A 130 2.12 0.16 -14.12
C PRO A 130 3.29 1.09 -13.77
N GLY A 131 3.51 1.27 -12.47
CA GLY A 131 4.68 1.95 -11.95
C GLY A 131 5.98 1.18 -12.25
N LEU A 132 7.11 1.89 -12.22
CA LEU A 132 8.41 1.29 -12.52
C LEU A 132 8.75 0.12 -11.59
N ALA A 133 8.43 0.22 -10.30
CA ALA A 133 8.68 -0.85 -9.34
C ALA A 133 7.94 -2.14 -9.73
N ASN A 134 6.66 -2.06 -10.12
CA ASN A 134 5.89 -3.22 -10.54
C ASN A 134 6.43 -3.83 -11.85
N ARG A 135 6.86 -2.98 -12.80
CA ARG A 135 7.51 -3.45 -14.03
C ARG A 135 8.81 -4.21 -13.73
N LEU A 136 9.61 -3.71 -12.78
CA LEU A 136 10.85 -4.36 -12.35
C LEU A 136 10.59 -5.68 -11.62
N MET A 137 9.53 -5.77 -10.83
CA MET A 137 9.18 -7.02 -10.11
C MET A 137 8.48 -8.05 -10.98
N ALA A 138 7.86 -7.66 -12.10
CA ALA A 138 7.12 -8.58 -12.96
C ALA A 138 7.90 -9.84 -13.37
N PRO A 139 9.21 -9.79 -13.75
CA PRO A 139 9.97 -11.00 -14.07
C PRO A 139 10.20 -11.94 -12.87
N ALA A 140 10.11 -11.41 -11.65
CA ALA A 140 10.28 -12.19 -10.41
C ALA A 140 8.94 -12.70 -9.85
N SER A 141 7.81 -12.28 -10.40
CA SER A 141 6.48 -12.61 -9.90
C SER A 141 5.92 -13.88 -10.54
N SER A 142 5.27 -14.73 -9.74
CA SER A 142 4.60 -15.95 -10.15
C SER A 142 3.14 -15.69 -10.53
N ALA A 143 2.49 -14.74 -9.85
CA ALA A 143 1.10 -14.37 -10.09
C ALA A 143 0.87 -12.85 -10.00
N LEU A 144 -0.16 -12.37 -10.67
CA LEU A 144 -0.60 -10.98 -10.68
C LEU A 144 -2.09 -10.89 -10.34
N GLY A 145 -2.42 -10.10 -9.32
CA GLY A 145 -3.77 -9.56 -9.13
C GLY A 145 -3.82 -8.14 -9.68
N TYR A 146 -4.75 -7.83 -10.55
CA TYR A 146 -4.88 -6.48 -11.11
C TYR A 146 -6.27 -5.91 -10.93
N TYR A 147 -6.34 -4.57 -10.73
CA TYR A 147 -7.60 -3.85 -10.48
C TYR A 147 -8.29 -3.45 -11.79
N PHE A 148 -7.52 -3.09 -12.79
CA PHE A 148 -8.03 -2.58 -14.05
C PHE A 148 -7.62 -3.49 -15.21
N PRO A 149 -8.56 -3.99 -16.05
CA PRO A 149 -8.24 -4.85 -17.19
C PRO A 149 -7.20 -4.25 -18.15
N ALA A 150 -7.20 -2.92 -18.29
CA ALA A 150 -6.24 -2.22 -19.15
C ALA A 150 -4.77 -2.43 -18.73
N SER A 151 -4.50 -2.67 -17.44
CA SER A 151 -3.14 -2.86 -16.91
C SER A 151 -2.56 -4.23 -17.22
N GLU A 152 -3.38 -5.25 -17.48
CA GLU A 152 -2.97 -6.65 -17.71
C GLU A 152 -1.93 -6.78 -18.84
N ARG A 153 -2.12 -6.01 -19.91
CA ARG A 153 -1.26 -6.08 -21.10
C ARG A 153 0.23 -5.82 -20.80
N ALA A 154 0.51 -5.04 -19.77
CA ALA A 154 1.87 -4.71 -19.37
C ALA A 154 2.59 -5.87 -18.64
N PHE A 155 1.86 -6.88 -18.21
CA PHE A 155 2.35 -7.98 -17.37
C PHE A 155 2.21 -9.36 -18.02
N ARG A 156 2.20 -9.44 -19.36
CA ARG A 156 1.99 -10.69 -20.11
C ARG A 156 2.99 -11.80 -19.80
N ARG A 157 4.14 -11.46 -19.23
CA ARG A 157 5.20 -12.42 -18.84
C ARG A 157 4.93 -13.12 -17.50
N ILE A 158 3.99 -12.61 -16.69
CA ILE A 158 3.58 -13.28 -15.45
C ILE A 158 2.63 -14.43 -15.83
N PRO A 159 2.92 -15.68 -15.42
CA PRO A 159 2.15 -16.84 -15.85
C PRO A 159 0.67 -16.75 -15.44
N GLU A 160 0.41 -16.46 -14.18
CA GLU A 160 -0.94 -16.38 -13.64
C GLU A 160 -1.36 -14.93 -13.49
N ARG A 161 -2.47 -14.53 -14.09
CA ARG A 161 -3.00 -13.18 -14.04
C ARG A 161 -4.50 -13.22 -13.78
N LYS A 162 -4.95 -12.51 -12.74
CA LYS A 162 -6.37 -12.48 -12.36
C LYS A 162 -6.84 -11.06 -12.14
N HIS A 163 -7.97 -10.70 -12.76
CA HIS A 163 -8.70 -9.49 -12.43
C HIS A 163 -9.36 -9.68 -11.06
N VAL A 164 -8.93 -8.91 -10.07
CA VAL A 164 -9.41 -9.00 -8.68
C VAL A 164 -10.24 -7.79 -8.26
N GLY A 165 -10.21 -6.70 -9.06
CA GLY A 165 -10.82 -5.44 -8.65
C GLY A 165 -10.11 -4.78 -7.45
N PRO A 166 -10.64 -3.67 -6.93
CA PRO A 166 -10.09 -3.00 -5.76
C PRO A 166 -10.17 -3.87 -4.52
N VAL A 167 -9.03 -4.05 -3.86
CA VAL A 167 -8.94 -4.77 -2.57
C VAL A 167 -9.15 -3.77 -1.44
N VAL A 168 -10.20 -3.97 -0.67
CA VAL A 168 -10.66 -3.05 0.37
C VAL A 168 -10.77 -3.81 1.72
N ARG A 169 -10.35 -3.17 2.81
CA ARG A 169 -10.47 -3.73 4.16
C ARG A 169 -11.95 -3.88 4.57
N ASN A 170 -12.27 -4.93 5.32
CA ASN A 170 -13.63 -5.16 5.81
C ASN A 170 -14.20 -3.99 6.63
N SER A 171 -13.34 -3.29 7.38
CA SER A 171 -13.73 -2.12 8.16
C SER A 171 -14.40 -1.00 7.35
N VAL A 172 -14.10 -0.92 6.03
CA VAL A 172 -14.74 0.06 5.14
C VAL A 172 -16.19 -0.34 4.81
N TYR A 173 -16.45 -1.65 4.71
CA TYR A 173 -17.82 -2.15 4.49
C TYR A 173 -18.69 -2.17 5.76
N GLN A 174 -18.05 -2.10 6.93
CA GLN A 174 -18.70 -2.08 8.24
C GLN A 174 -18.88 -0.65 8.77
N GLY A 175 -18.91 0.33 7.87
CA GLY A 175 -19.16 1.72 8.22
C GLY A 175 -20.52 1.89 8.90
N ASP A 176 -20.55 2.68 9.97
CA ASP A 176 -21.73 2.97 10.76
C ASP A 176 -22.08 4.47 10.64
N PRO A 177 -23.16 4.82 9.93
CA PRO A 177 -23.58 6.21 9.78
C PRO A 177 -23.90 6.90 11.11
N GLU A 178 -24.49 6.18 12.08
CA GLU A 178 -24.86 6.77 13.36
C GLU A 178 -23.61 7.16 14.17
N ARG A 179 -22.58 6.31 14.18
CA ARG A 179 -21.28 6.65 14.77
C ARG A 179 -20.61 7.83 14.07
N ALA A 180 -20.73 7.91 12.74
CA ALA A 180 -20.20 9.04 11.98
C ALA A 180 -20.94 10.34 12.36
N ASN A 181 -22.27 10.30 12.42
CA ASN A 181 -23.09 11.43 12.82
C ASN A 181 -22.74 11.93 14.23
N GLN A 182 -22.60 11.02 15.20
CA GLN A 182 -22.18 11.37 16.56
C GLN A 182 -20.77 11.96 16.62
N ARG A 183 -19.80 11.32 15.91
CA ARG A 183 -18.40 11.72 15.93
C ARG A 183 -18.15 13.10 15.33
N PHE A 184 -18.84 13.39 14.23
CA PHE A 184 -18.67 14.64 13.47
C PHE A 184 -19.79 15.64 13.76
N GLN A 185 -20.72 15.34 14.66
CA GLN A 185 -21.86 16.19 15.04
C GLN A 185 -22.71 16.57 13.80
N LEU A 186 -22.98 15.57 12.94
CA LEU A 186 -23.72 15.77 11.71
C LEU A 186 -25.22 15.77 11.97
N ASN A 187 -25.95 16.58 11.21
CA ASN A 187 -27.39 16.65 11.22
C ASN A 187 -28.00 15.87 10.04
N PRO A 188 -29.31 15.55 10.05
CA PRO A 188 -29.97 14.94 8.90
C PRO A 188 -29.92 15.79 7.64
N ASP A 189 -29.94 17.12 7.80
CA ASP A 189 -29.84 18.12 6.76
C ASP A 189 -28.87 19.24 7.16
N PRO A 190 -28.16 19.86 6.22
CA PRO A 190 -27.99 19.49 4.81
C PRO A 190 -27.12 18.24 4.59
N PRO A 191 -27.03 17.68 3.37
CA PRO A 191 -26.27 16.48 3.10
C PRO A 191 -24.76 16.66 3.38
N VAL A 192 -24.06 15.55 3.66
CA VAL A 192 -22.63 15.56 3.97
C VAL A 192 -21.78 15.49 2.71
N LEU A 193 -20.87 16.44 2.55
CA LEU A 193 -19.84 16.43 1.51
C LEU A 193 -18.51 16.00 2.11
N LEU A 194 -18.05 14.79 1.77
CA LEU A 194 -16.73 14.29 2.15
C LEU A 194 -15.69 14.61 1.08
N ILE A 195 -14.65 15.35 1.46
CA ILE A 195 -13.53 15.70 0.59
C ILE A 195 -12.26 15.04 1.12
N THR A 196 -11.56 14.29 0.26
CA THR A 196 -10.34 13.61 0.67
C THR A 196 -9.26 13.61 -0.40
N GLY A 197 -8.04 13.97 -0.01
CA GLY A 197 -6.82 13.88 -0.80
C GLY A 197 -5.94 12.68 -0.41
N GLY A 198 -6.52 11.69 0.31
CA GLY A 198 -5.80 10.56 0.87
C GLY A 198 -5.04 10.90 2.16
N GLY A 199 -4.36 9.91 2.75
CA GLY A 199 -3.72 10.04 4.06
C GLY A 199 -2.58 11.06 4.14
N GLN A 200 -1.91 11.35 3.04
CA GLN A 200 -0.86 12.39 2.95
C GLN A 200 -1.43 13.77 2.60
N GLY A 201 -2.69 13.83 2.18
CA GLY A 201 -3.32 15.03 1.67
C GLY A 201 -2.92 15.36 0.22
N ALA A 202 -3.68 16.23 -0.40
CA ALA A 202 -3.43 16.74 -1.74
C ALA A 202 -3.44 18.28 -1.71
N VAL A 203 -2.26 18.88 -1.64
CA VAL A 203 -2.11 20.36 -1.52
C VAL A 203 -2.87 21.11 -2.61
N GLY A 204 -2.82 20.63 -3.86
CA GLY A 204 -3.56 21.22 -4.97
C GLY A 204 -5.08 21.17 -4.77
N LEU A 205 -5.60 20.03 -4.30
CA LEU A 205 -7.02 19.88 -3.97
C LEU A 205 -7.41 20.80 -2.81
N ASN A 206 -6.63 20.79 -1.72
CA ASN A 206 -6.89 21.61 -0.55
C ASN A 206 -6.98 23.10 -0.92
N ARG A 207 -6.01 23.61 -1.71
CA ARG A 207 -6.01 25.00 -2.19
C ARG A 207 -7.18 25.32 -3.12
N ALA A 208 -7.55 24.39 -4.00
CA ALA A 208 -8.67 24.61 -4.93
C ALA A 208 -10.02 24.68 -4.21
N ILE A 209 -10.18 23.95 -3.11
CA ILE A 209 -11.43 23.85 -2.36
C ILE A 209 -11.60 25.03 -1.39
N GLN A 210 -10.51 25.50 -0.79
CA GLN A 210 -10.55 26.54 0.25
C GLN A 210 -11.45 27.75 -0.09
N PRO A 211 -11.35 28.39 -1.28
CA PRO A 211 -12.22 29.50 -1.64
C PRO A 211 -13.68 29.10 -1.85
N LEU A 212 -14.00 27.84 -2.02
CA LEU A 212 -15.35 27.34 -2.28
C LEU A 212 -16.07 26.92 -0.98
N LEU A 213 -15.33 26.70 0.11
CA LEU A 213 -15.89 26.24 1.37
C LEU A 213 -17.04 27.12 1.89
N PRO A 214 -16.94 28.48 1.90
CA PRO A 214 -18.04 29.31 2.39
C PRO A 214 -19.35 29.07 1.65
N THR A 215 -19.31 29.01 0.31
CA THR A 215 -20.50 28.74 -0.51
C THR A 215 -21.01 27.30 -0.32
N TRP A 216 -20.14 26.34 -0.19
CA TRP A 216 -20.54 24.95 -0.02
C TRP A 216 -21.15 24.67 1.35
N GLN A 217 -20.71 25.36 2.39
CA GLN A 217 -21.26 25.24 3.74
C GLN A 217 -22.71 25.74 3.86
N GLU A 218 -23.20 26.55 2.91
CA GLU A 218 -24.60 26.95 2.82
C GLU A 218 -25.51 25.78 2.41
N HIS A 219 -24.95 24.74 1.74
CA HIS A 219 -25.69 23.63 1.17
C HIS A 219 -25.27 22.25 1.68
N PHE A 220 -24.09 22.16 2.32
CA PHE A 220 -23.50 20.89 2.76
C PHE A 220 -22.88 21.02 4.15
N GLN A 221 -22.87 19.91 4.88
CA GLN A 221 -21.97 19.70 6.01
C GLN A 221 -20.65 19.16 5.47
N VAL A 222 -19.56 19.91 5.58
CA VAL A 222 -18.31 19.57 4.90
C VAL A 222 -17.35 18.86 5.85
N ILE A 223 -16.94 17.64 5.49
CA ILE A 223 -15.82 16.93 6.11
C ILE A 223 -14.65 16.96 5.15
N HIS A 224 -13.57 17.66 5.50
CA HIS A 224 -12.38 17.79 4.67
C HIS A 224 -11.16 17.14 5.31
N LEU A 225 -10.69 16.02 4.72
CA LEU A 225 -9.47 15.33 5.12
C LEU A 225 -8.27 15.97 4.41
N THR A 226 -7.62 16.90 5.07
CA THR A 226 -6.52 17.69 4.50
C THR A 226 -5.19 16.95 4.41
N GLY A 227 -5.01 15.84 5.16
CA GLY A 227 -3.80 15.01 5.20
C GLY A 227 -2.88 15.30 6.38
N ARG A 228 -2.02 14.31 6.72
CA ARG A 228 -1.09 14.36 7.86
C ARG A 228 0.09 15.28 7.59
N GLY A 229 0.16 16.38 7.43
CA GLY A 229 1.34 17.22 7.12
C GLY A 229 0.96 18.50 6.40
N SER A 230 -0.27 18.60 6.00
CA SER A 230 -0.88 19.86 5.69
C SER A 230 -0.96 20.63 7.03
N LYS A 231 0.14 21.29 7.43
CA LYS A 231 0.03 22.46 8.31
C LYS A 231 -0.84 23.40 7.49
N ALA A 232 -2.09 23.42 7.87
CA ALA A 232 -3.05 24.27 7.25
C ALA A 232 -2.65 25.72 7.49
N ASP A 233 -2.11 26.34 6.47
CA ASP A 233 -2.48 27.71 6.15
C ASP A 233 -3.92 27.62 5.59
N LEU A 234 -4.83 27.09 6.41
CA LEU A 234 -6.29 27.06 6.21
C LEU A 234 -6.90 28.16 7.06
#